data_535f9434ff9d9add2a5a76f677a738b9
#
_entry.id   535f9434ff9d9add2a5a76f677a738b9
#
_cell.length_a   1.000
_cell.length_b   1.000
_cell.length_c   1.000
_cell.angle_alpha   90.00
_cell.angle_beta   90.00
_cell.angle_gamma   90.00
#
_symmetry.space_group_name_H-M   'P 1'
#
loop_
_entity.id
_entity.type
_entity.pdbx_description
1 polymer ?
#
loop_
_entity_poly.entity_id
_entity_poly.type
_entity_poly.pdbx_seq_one_letter_code
_entity_poly.pdbx_strand_id
1 'polypeptide(L)'
;MAEVNIEEAIKRLQSDNEYYGEFGSQFLHNSDIYTFLNNPQEYGQPKADTVPMMFGRAFHEQVLFNDCSQDYIDASTRNTKIYKQQLDDNGVDLMLLKKEYDDIVNLKDVAKNHPVINQVLSDSNIEKEVPNLGSLSDSGILWACKADIVTNEYVYDLKTTSSLSGFRYSSKTYNYDSQAYIYSTMFQKPMRFLVIEKGTGCVGLFDTSDEAYNRGYEKVLQAEEIYKKYFLYNKDNIENYCKYGEI
;
A
#
# COMPACT_ATOMS: atom_id res chain seq x y z
N MET A 1 6.96 26.89 5.38
CA MET A 1 5.78 26.03 5.57
C MET A 1 5.34 26.17 7.02
N ALA A 2 4.03 26.24 7.31
CA ALA A 2 3.57 26.18 8.71
C ALA A 2 4.06 24.89 9.34
N GLU A 3 4.46 24.95 10.62
CA GLU A 3 4.92 23.78 11.35
C GLU A 3 3.76 22.79 11.49
N VAL A 4 3.89 21.61 10.93
CA VAL A 4 2.84 20.58 10.97
C VAL A 4 2.81 19.99 12.38
N ASN A 5 1.66 20.08 13.05
CA ASN A 5 1.47 19.35 14.30
C ASN A 5 1.28 17.86 13.98
N ILE A 6 2.32 17.06 14.23
CA ILE A 6 2.38 15.65 13.88
C ILE A 6 1.24 14.84 14.55
N GLU A 7 0.98 15.08 15.84
CA GLU A 7 -0.08 14.36 16.57
C GLU A 7 -1.48 14.62 15.99
N GLU A 8 -1.77 15.87 15.67
CA GLU A 8 -3.04 16.26 15.06
C GLU A 8 -3.17 15.70 13.64
N ALA A 9 -2.10 15.75 12.86
CA ALA A 9 -2.04 15.19 11.52
C ALA A 9 -2.29 13.66 11.53
N ILE A 10 -1.66 12.91 12.45
CA ILE A 10 -1.89 11.47 12.60
C ILE A 10 -3.38 11.19 12.93
N LYS A 11 -3.99 11.99 13.82
CA LYS A 11 -5.43 11.84 14.12
C LYS A 11 -6.32 12.04 12.89
N ARG A 12 -6.00 13.00 12.04
CA ARG A 12 -6.73 13.20 10.77
C ARG A 12 -6.54 12.04 9.81
N LEU A 13 -5.32 11.52 9.70
CA LEU A 13 -4.97 10.40 8.83
C LEU A 13 -5.62 9.06 9.25
N GLN A 14 -6.30 8.98 10.40
CA GLN A 14 -7.15 7.83 10.75
C GLN A 14 -8.30 7.63 9.76
N SER A 15 -8.85 8.72 9.24
CA SER A 15 -9.90 8.66 8.24
C SER A 15 -9.32 8.37 6.85
N ASP A 16 -9.88 7.39 6.15
CA ASP A 16 -9.48 7.06 4.77
C ASP A 16 -9.69 8.25 3.82
N ASN A 17 -10.76 9.01 4.02
CA ASN A 17 -11.02 10.20 3.23
C ASN A 17 -9.92 11.27 3.39
N GLU A 18 -9.34 11.38 4.59
CA GLU A 18 -8.23 12.31 4.84
C GLU A 18 -6.89 11.70 4.36
N TYR A 19 -6.68 10.39 4.60
CA TYR A 19 -5.45 9.70 4.24
C TYR A 19 -5.23 9.63 2.71
N TYR A 20 -6.26 9.27 1.97
CA TYR A 20 -6.22 9.17 0.49
C TYR A 20 -6.68 10.46 -0.20
N GLY A 21 -7.16 11.45 0.56
CA GLY A 21 -7.65 12.73 0.06
C GLY A 21 -6.59 13.83 -0.01
N GLU A 22 -7.08 15.06 -0.12
CA GLU A 22 -6.24 16.26 -0.26
C GLU A 22 -5.27 16.46 0.91
N PHE A 23 -5.69 16.09 2.13
CA PHE A 23 -4.81 16.24 3.29
C PHE A 23 -3.64 15.27 3.25
N GLY A 24 -3.89 14.00 3.00
CA GLY A 24 -2.84 12.97 2.89
C GLY A 24 -1.89 13.22 1.74
N SER A 25 -2.37 13.78 0.62
CA SER A 25 -1.54 14.09 -0.56
C SER A 25 -0.46 15.16 -0.31
N GLN A 26 -0.50 15.84 0.83
CA GLN A 26 0.55 16.77 1.25
C GLN A 26 1.82 16.05 1.74
N PHE A 27 1.74 14.76 2.00
CA PHE A 27 2.83 13.93 2.49
C PHE A 27 3.27 12.93 1.42
N LEU A 28 4.52 12.48 1.51
CA LEU A 28 4.97 11.38 0.65
C LEU A 28 4.50 10.03 1.20
N HIS A 29 4.24 9.09 0.30
CA HIS A 29 3.80 7.73 0.61
C HIS A 29 4.69 6.69 -0.07
N ASN A 30 4.66 5.44 0.40
CA ASN A 30 5.41 4.37 -0.27
C ASN A 30 5.05 4.22 -1.76
N SER A 31 3.80 4.49 -2.14
CA SER A 31 3.36 4.46 -3.55
C SER A 31 4.06 5.50 -4.43
N ASP A 32 4.57 6.59 -3.86
CA ASP A 32 5.27 7.63 -4.61
C ASP A 32 6.69 7.22 -4.99
N ILE A 33 7.29 6.29 -4.26
CA ILE A 33 8.61 5.72 -4.59
C ILE A 33 8.63 5.21 -6.03
N TYR A 34 7.61 4.41 -6.43
CA TYR A 34 7.55 3.91 -7.79
C TYR A 34 7.52 5.06 -8.82
N THR A 35 6.72 6.07 -8.56
CA THR A 35 6.57 7.23 -9.44
C THR A 35 7.89 7.99 -9.56
N PHE A 36 8.52 8.34 -8.45
CA PHE A 36 9.79 9.08 -8.48
C PHE A 36 10.91 8.32 -9.17
N LEU A 37 11.02 7.01 -8.91
CA LEU A 37 12.12 6.22 -9.47
C LEU A 37 11.91 5.81 -10.93
N ASN A 38 10.68 5.85 -11.46
CA ASN A 38 10.38 5.42 -12.82
C ASN A 38 9.87 6.53 -13.73
N ASN A 39 8.92 7.33 -13.30
CA ASN A 39 8.35 8.42 -14.07
C ASN A 39 7.92 9.58 -13.16
N PRO A 40 8.86 10.41 -12.68
CA PRO A 40 8.52 11.50 -11.77
C PRO A 40 7.57 12.55 -12.37
N GLN A 41 7.44 12.63 -13.69
CA GLN A 41 6.50 13.54 -14.37
C GLN A 41 5.04 13.20 -14.03
N GLU A 42 4.76 11.98 -13.59
CA GLU A 42 3.41 11.55 -13.18
C GLU A 42 3.08 11.87 -11.71
N TYR A 43 4.02 12.42 -10.94
CA TYR A 43 3.75 12.74 -9.55
C TYR A 43 2.66 13.82 -9.44
N GLY A 44 1.70 13.58 -8.51
CA GLY A 44 0.54 14.46 -8.33
C GLY A 44 -0.58 14.30 -9.38
N GLN A 45 -0.40 13.43 -10.38
CA GLN A 45 -1.46 13.14 -11.34
C GLN A 45 -2.44 12.11 -10.77
N PRO A 46 -3.75 12.25 -11.04
CA PRO A 46 -4.74 11.25 -10.65
C PRO A 46 -4.39 9.88 -11.24
N LYS A 47 -4.42 8.85 -10.42
CA LYS A 47 -4.22 7.46 -10.85
C LYS A 47 -5.55 6.74 -10.87
N ALA A 48 -5.87 6.10 -11.99
CA ALA A 48 -7.05 5.23 -12.08
C ALA A 48 -6.86 3.98 -11.21
N ASP A 49 -7.94 3.53 -10.60
CA ASP A 49 -7.97 2.26 -9.90
C ASP A 49 -7.69 1.09 -10.86
N THR A 50 -7.00 0.10 -10.35
CA THR A 50 -6.78 -1.16 -11.06
C THR A 50 -7.44 -2.31 -10.31
N VAL A 51 -7.76 -3.39 -11.03
CA VAL A 51 -8.34 -4.59 -10.41
C VAL A 51 -7.50 -5.13 -9.24
N PRO A 52 -6.17 -5.25 -9.35
CA PRO A 52 -5.35 -5.65 -8.23
C PRO A 52 -5.43 -4.73 -7.01
N MET A 53 -5.57 -3.41 -7.21
CA MET A 53 -5.71 -2.45 -6.12
C MET A 53 -7.06 -2.60 -5.42
N MET A 54 -8.16 -2.68 -6.18
CA MET A 54 -9.50 -2.90 -5.64
C MET A 54 -9.58 -4.24 -4.89
N PHE A 55 -9.01 -5.30 -5.48
CA PHE A 55 -8.94 -6.62 -4.85
C PHE A 55 -8.18 -6.57 -3.54
N GLY A 56 -7.04 -5.87 -3.50
CA GLY A 56 -6.24 -5.70 -2.28
C GLY A 56 -7.00 -4.99 -1.18
N ARG A 57 -7.65 -3.85 -1.48
CA ARG A 57 -8.47 -3.10 -0.52
C ARG A 57 -9.59 -3.96 0.05
N ALA A 58 -10.39 -4.58 -0.83
CA ALA A 58 -11.47 -5.45 -0.42
C ALA A 58 -11.01 -6.64 0.44
N PHE A 59 -9.85 -7.22 0.12
CA PHE A 59 -9.24 -8.29 0.92
C PHE A 59 -8.86 -7.80 2.32
N HIS A 60 -8.21 -6.62 2.44
CA HIS A 60 -7.86 -6.03 3.75
C HIS A 60 -9.12 -5.76 4.59
N GLU A 61 -10.13 -5.10 4.03
CA GLU A 61 -11.41 -4.83 4.72
C GLU A 61 -12.07 -6.12 5.21
N GLN A 62 -12.13 -7.16 4.36
CA GLN A 62 -12.72 -8.44 4.72
C GLN A 62 -11.94 -9.16 5.84
N VAL A 63 -10.61 -9.14 5.81
CA VAL A 63 -9.80 -9.81 6.82
C VAL A 63 -9.81 -9.05 8.14
N LEU A 64 -9.64 -7.72 8.08
CA LEU A 64 -9.47 -6.89 9.27
C LEU A 64 -10.80 -6.59 9.97
N PHE A 65 -11.87 -6.31 9.20
CA PHE A 65 -13.12 -5.80 9.74
C PHE A 65 -14.33 -6.72 9.49
N ASN A 66 -14.17 -7.75 8.67
CA ASN A 66 -15.27 -8.61 8.21
C ASN A 66 -16.35 -7.84 7.45
N ASP A 67 -15.94 -6.79 6.77
CA ASP A 67 -16.75 -5.89 5.98
C ASP A 67 -16.09 -5.65 4.63
N CYS A 68 -16.80 -5.08 3.68
CA CYS A 68 -16.26 -4.73 2.38
C CYS A 68 -17.04 -3.54 1.81
N SER A 69 -16.33 -2.44 1.60
CA SER A 69 -16.89 -1.25 0.94
C SER A 69 -17.00 -1.41 -0.58
N GLN A 70 -16.36 -2.44 -1.14
CA GLN A 70 -16.32 -2.68 -2.59
C GLN A 70 -17.51 -3.51 -3.03
N ASP A 71 -18.31 -2.96 -3.95
CA ASP A 71 -19.35 -3.68 -4.64
C ASP A 71 -18.80 -4.51 -5.80
N TYR A 72 -19.59 -5.46 -6.27
CA TYR A 72 -19.25 -6.30 -7.42
C TYR A 72 -20.39 -6.37 -8.45
N ILE A 73 -20.01 -6.72 -9.67
CA ILE A 73 -20.95 -6.98 -10.77
C ILE A 73 -20.99 -8.48 -11.06
N ASP A 74 -22.19 -9.06 -11.09
CA ASP A 74 -22.39 -10.46 -11.50
C ASP A 74 -22.38 -10.58 -13.02
N ALA A 75 -21.18 -10.63 -13.55
CA ALA A 75 -20.92 -10.80 -14.98
C ALA A 75 -19.73 -11.76 -15.19
N SER A 76 -19.78 -12.52 -16.29
CA SER A 76 -18.71 -13.47 -16.62
C SER A 76 -17.39 -12.79 -16.97
N THR A 77 -17.42 -11.62 -17.58
CA THR A 77 -16.25 -10.81 -17.92
C THR A 77 -16.62 -9.32 -18.00
N ARG A 78 -15.57 -8.47 -17.92
CA ARG A 78 -15.72 -7.00 -18.08
C ARG A 78 -16.15 -6.54 -19.48
N ASN A 79 -16.11 -7.42 -20.48
CA ASN A 79 -16.53 -7.09 -21.84
C ASN A 79 -18.04 -7.27 -22.09
N THR A 80 -18.79 -7.82 -21.13
CA THR A 80 -20.23 -8.04 -21.27
C THR A 80 -21.01 -6.73 -21.27
N LYS A 81 -22.16 -6.73 -21.94
CA LYS A 81 -23.08 -5.57 -21.93
C LYS A 81 -23.59 -5.27 -20.51
N ILE A 82 -23.86 -6.30 -19.73
CA ILE A 82 -24.31 -6.16 -18.32
C ILE A 82 -23.25 -5.42 -17.50
N TYR A 83 -21.98 -5.81 -17.61
CA TYR A 83 -20.91 -5.16 -16.85
C TYR A 83 -20.80 -3.67 -17.22
N LYS A 84 -20.77 -3.34 -18.50
CA LYS A 84 -20.66 -1.95 -18.99
C LYS A 84 -21.85 -1.10 -18.57
N GLN A 85 -23.08 -1.66 -18.67
CA GLN A 85 -24.28 -0.95 -18.25
C GLN A 85 -24.26 -0.64 -16.75
N GLN A 86 -23.85 -1.60 -15.91
CA GLN A 86 -23.77 -1.37 -14.46
C GLN A 86 -22.66 -0.38 -14.07
N LEU A 87 -21.55 -0.31 -14.79
CA LEU A 87 -20.57 0.76 -14.60
C LEU A 87 -21.19 2.15 -14.87
N ASP A 88 -21.89 2.28 -16.02
CA ASP A 88 -22.56 3.53 -16.39
C ASP A 88 -23.64 3.92 -15.36
N ASP A 89 -24.44 2.96 -14.90
CA ASP A 89 -25.50 3.17 -13.92
C ASP A 89 -24.95 3.62 -12.54
N ASN A 90 -23.76 3.15 -12.17
CA ASN A 90 -23.09 3.54 -10.91
C ASN A 90 -22.13 4.74 -11.07
N GLY A 91 -21.88 5.21 -12.28
CA GLY A 91 -21.01 6.35 -12.54
C GLY A 91 -19.53 6.08 -12.20
N VAL A 92 -19.06 4.84 -12.37
CA VAL A 92 -17.69 4.41 -12.07
C VAL A 92 -17.04 3.74 -13.28
N ASP A 93 -15.70 3.78 -13.33
CA ASP A 93 -14.93 3.21 -14.45
C ASP A 93 -14.57 1.75 -14.26
N LEU A 94 -14.61 1.25 -13.02
CA LEU A 94 -14.19 -0.11 -12.68
C LEU A 94 -14.93 -0.63 -11.45
N MET A 95 -15.31 -1.92 -11.48
CA MET A 95 -15.83 -2.68 -10.34
C MET A 95 -15.24 -4.09 -10.34
N LEU A 96 -15.30 -4.76 -9.19
CA LEU A 96 -14.96 -6.18 -9.07
C LEU A 96 -15.99 -7.02 -9.82
N LEU A 97 -15.55 -8.14 -10.40
CA LEU A 97 -16.46 -9.18 -10.81
C LEU A 97 -16.88 -10.02 -9.60
N LYS A 98 -18.09 -10.59 -9.63
CA LYS A 98 -18.56 -11.50 -8.58
C LYS A 98 -17.54 -12.60 -8.25
N LYS A 99 -16.92 -13.19 -9.26
CA LYS A 99 -15.87 -14.20 -9.07
C LYS A 99 -14.70 -13.69 -8.25
N GLU A 100 -14.25 -12.46 -8.50
CA GLU A 100 -13.14 -11.85 -7.76
C GLU A 100 -13.54 -11.58 -6.30
N TYR A 101 -14.78 -11.15 -6.09
CA TYR A 101 -15.33 -10.97 -4.75
C TYR A 101 -15.44 -12.32 -3.99
N ASP A 102 -15.95 -13.36 -4.66
CA ASP A 102 -16.01 -14.71 -4.08
C ASP A 102 -14.59 -15.24 -3.73
N ASP A 103 -13.59 -14.97 -4.57
CA ASP A 103 -12.18 -15.30 -4.28
C ASP A 103 -11.68 -14.55 -3.04
N ILE A 104 -12.03 -13.26 -2.86
CA ILE A 104 -11.67 -12.47 -1.66
C ILE A 104 -12.29 -13.07 -0.40
N VAL A 105 -13.57 -13.46 -0.45
CA VAL A 105 -14.25 -14.11 0.69
C VAL A 105 -13.58 -15.42 1.06
N ASN A 106 -13.21 -16.23 0.07
CA ASN A 106 -12.48 -17.48 0.31
C ASN A 106 -11.10 -17.22 0.95
N LEU A 107 -10.36 -16.22 0.47
CA LEU A 107 -9.06 -15.85 1.03
C LEU A 107 -9.17 -15.31 2.46
N LYS A 108 -10.23 -14.55 2.77
CA LYS A 108 -10.55 -14.14 4.14
C LYS A 108 -10.74 -15.36 5.06
N ASP A 109 -11.49 -16.36 4.59
CA ASP A 109 -11.73 -17.58 5.40
C ASP A 109 -10.42 -18.36 5.61
N VAL A 110 -9.55 -18.43 4.60
CA VAL A 110 -8.18 -18.94 4.75
C VAL A 110 -7.41 -18.14 5.80
N ALA A 111 -7.40 -16.81 5.71
CA ALA A 111 -6.70 -15.94 6.65
C ALA A 111 -7.15 -16.18 8.10
N LYS A 112 -8.47 -16.21 8.33
CA LYS A 112 -9.06 -16.36 9.67
C LYS A 112 -8.87 -17.74 10.28
N ASN A 113 -8.79 -18.78 9.44
CA ASN A 113 -8.63 -20.16 9.91
C ASN A 113 -7.17 -20.63 9.97
N HIS A 114 -6.24 -19.91 9.32
CA HIS A 114 -4.83 -20.29 9.33
C HIS A 114 -4.18 -19.96 10.68
N PRO A 115 -3.53 -20.91 11.37
CA PRO A 115 -3.04 -20.72 12.75
C PRO A 115 -2.14 -19.49 12.92
N VAL A 116 -1.22 -19.25 11.99
CA VAL A 116 -0.28 -18.11 12.05
C VAL A 116 -1.01 -16.78 11.94
N ILE A 117 -1.91 -16.62 10.98
CA ILE A 117 -2.65 -15.37 10.78
C ILE A 117 -3.66 -15.17 11.91
N ASN A 118 -4.37 -16.23 12.28
CA ASN A 118 -5.33 -16.18 13.39
C ASN A 118 -4.65 -15.78 14.71
N GLN A 119 -3.45 -16.29 14.98
CA GLN A 119 -2.68 -15.87 16.16
C GLN A 119 -2.44 -14.36 16.19
N VAL A 120 -2.06 -13.77 15.06
CA VAL A 120 -1.86 -12.31 14.96
C VAL A 120 -3.20 -11.56 15.11
N LEU A 121 -4.25 -12.00 14.41
CA LEU A 121 -5.56 -11.32 14.43
C LEU A 121 -6.30 -11.44 15.77
N SER A 122 -5.97 -12.43 16.59
CA SER A 122 -6.60 -12.69 17.89
C SER A 122 -5.82 -12.14 19.08
N ASP A 123 -4.67 -11.51 18.85
CA ASP A 123 -3.92 -10.82 19.91
C ASP A 123 -4.76 -9.65 20.42
N SER A 124 -4.96 -9.58 21.73
CA SER A 124 -5.77 -8.54 22.39
C SER A 124 -5.19 -7.12 22.27
N ASN A 125 -3.92 -7.00 21.90
CA ASN A 125 -3.21 -5.74 21.82
C ASN A 125 -2.96 -5.27 20.38
N ILE A 126 -3.71 -5.83 19.40
CA ILE A 126 -3.57 -5.35 18.03
C ILE A 126 -4.30 -4.04 17.80
N GLU A 127 -3.65 -3.18 17.04
CA GLU A 127 -4.28 -2.02 16.41
C GLU A 127 -4.31 -2.26 14.90
N LYS A 128 -5.40 -1.83 14.26
CA LYS A 128 -5.65 -2.04 12.82
C LYS A 128 -5.73 -0.71 12.09
N GLU A 129 -5.27 -0.69 10.84
CA GLU A 129 -5.29 0.51 9.99
C GLU A 129 -4.68 1.72 10.71
N VAL A 130 -3.46 1.55 11.22
CA VAL A 130 -2.79 2.55 12.06
C VAL A 130 -1.98 3.50 11.20
N PRO A 131 -2.35 4.79 11.10
CA PRO A 131 -1.52 5.77 10.41
C PRO A 131 -0.33 6.19 11.26
N ASN A 132 0.74 6.58 10.56
CA ASN A 132 1.88 7.27 11.17
C ASN A 132 2.41 8.33 10.21
N LEU A 133 3.09 9.33 10.76
CA LEU A 133 3.63 10.46 10.03
C LEU A 133 4.97 10.86 10.65
N GLY A 134 6.00 11.01 9.82
CA GLY A 134 7.31 11.41 10.30
C GLY A 134 8.31 11.65 9.19
N SER A 135 9.47 12.18 9.55
CA SER A 135 10.61 12.30 8.64
C SER A 135 11.46 11.03 8.69
N LEU A 136 11.91 10.58 7.52
CA LEU A 136 12.74 9.37 7.37
C LEU A 136 14.21 9.70 7.16
N SER A 137 14.54 11.00 7.05
CA SER A 137 15.89 11.52 6.87
C SER A 137 16.01 12.90 7.49
N ASP A 138 17.22 13.47 7.48
CA ASP A 138 17.47 14.85 7.91
C ASP A 138 16.88 15.92 6.97
N SER A 139 16.14 15.49 5.96
CA SER A 139 15.52 16.39 4.97
C SER A 139 14.37 17.22 5.52
N GLY A 140 13.72 16.75 6.58
CA GLY A 140 12.49 17.32 7.10
C GLY A 140 11.25 17.06 6.23
N ILE A 141 11.36 16.25 5.16
CA ILE A 141 10.22 15.82 4.34
C ILE A 141 9.40 14.82 5.16
N LEU A 142 8.10 15.08 5.21
CA LEU A 142 7.17 14.21 5.92
C LEU A 142 6.65 13.10 5.02
N TRP A 143 6.71 11.89 5.53
CA TRP A 143 6.14 10.68 4.95
C TRP A 143 4.97 10.21 5.79
N ALA A 144 3.89 9.79 5.13
CA ALA A 144 2.76 9.14 5.78
C ALA A 144 2.72 7.65 5.41
N CYS A 145 2.37 6.83 6.39
CA CYS A 145 2.08 5.41 6.18
C CYS A 145 0.86 5.00 6.99
N LYS A 146 0.23 3.89 6.61
CA LYS A 146 -0.90 3.31 7.33
C LYS A 146 -0.70 1.80 7.39
N ALA A 147 -0.42 1.28 8.58
CA ALA A 147 -0.12 -0.13 8.78
C ALA A 147 -1.40 -0.95 8.94
N ASP A 148 -1.51 -2.09 8.26
CA ASP A 148 -2.67 -2.96 8.36
C ASP A 148 -2.87 -3.46 9.79
N ILE A 149 -1.78 -3.91 10.45
CA ILE A 149 -1.81 -4.41 11.83
C ILE A 149 -0.54 -3.98 12.56
N VAL A 150 -0.70 -3.42 13.75
CA VAL A 150 0.39 -3.13 14.68
C VAL A 150 0.18 -3.93 15.96
N THR A 151 1.19 -4.67 16.37
CA THR A 151 1.26 -5.39 17.65
C THR A 151 2.32 -4.77 18.56
N ASN A 152 2.51 -5.30 19.75
CA ASN A 152 3.59 -4.84 20.62
C ASN A 152 4.99 -5.05 20.02
N GLU A 153 5.18 -6.11 19.20
CA GLU A 153 6.49 -6.52 18.70
C GLU A 153 6.71 -6.21 17.22
N TYR A 154 5.66 -6.23 16.40
CA TYR A 154 5.77 -6.18 14.94
C TYR A 154 4.73 -5.26 14.31
N VAL A 155 5.09 -4.77 13.13
CA VAL A 155 4.14 -4.24 12.14
C VAL A 155 3.90 -5.33 11.11
N TYR A 156 2.64 -5.57 10.77
CA TYR A 156 2.27 -6.54 9.73
C TYR A 156 1.53 -5.85 8.59
N ASP A 157 1.78 -6.35 7.40
CA ASP A 157 1.08 -5.99 6.19
C ASP A 157 0.54 -7.25 5.51
N LEU A 158 -0.73 -7.21 5.16
CA LEU A 158 -1.44 -8.30 4.51
C LEU A 158 -1.24 -8.22 3.00
N LYS A 159 -0.80 -9.30 2.37
CA LYS A 159 -0.63 -9.35 0.92
C LYS A 159 -1.27 -10.58 0.32
N THR A 160 -1.78 -10.43 -0.89
CA THR A 160 -2.10 -11.56 -1.75
C THR A 160 -1.06 -11.68 -2.86
N THR A 161 -0.73 -12.90 -3.25
CA THR A 161 0.21 -13.16 -4.35
C THR A 161 -0.32 -14.24 -5.28
N SER A 162 0.18 -14.28 -6.50
CA SER A 162 -0.04 -15.42 -7.40
C SER A 162 0.92 -16.59 -7.14
N SER A 163 2.02 -16.34 -6.40
CA SER A 163 3.01 -17.36 -6.07
C SER A 163 3.82 -16.96 -4.84
N LEU A 164 3.79 -17.79 -3.80
CA LEU A 164 4.63 -17.60 -2.61
C LEU A 164 6.12 -17.75 -2.93
N SER A 165 6.48 -18.70 -3.79
CA SER A 165 7.88 -18.90 -4.20
C SER A 165 8.45 -17.71 -4.98
N GLY A 166 7.58 -16.98 -5.69
CA GLY A 166 7.92 -15.75 -6.41
C GLY A 166 7.88 -14.48 -5.57
N PHE A 167 7.35 -14.53 -4.35
CA PHE A 167 7.07 -13.33 -3.55
C PHE A 167 8.30 -12.47 -3.28
N ARG A 168 9.46 -13.08 -2.98
CA ARG A 168 10.72 -12.34 -2.77
C ARG A 168 11.19 -11.55 -4.00
N TYR A 169 10.82 -11.96 -5.21
CA TYR A 169 11.09 -11.19 -6.44
C TYR A 169 10.07 -10.08 -6.62
N SER A 170 8.81 -10.39 -6.37
CA SER A 170 7.72 -9.41 -6.39
C SER A 170 7.95 -8.27 -5.40
N SER A 171 8.55 -8.56 -4.23
CA SER A 171 8.83 -7.56 -3.21
C SER A 171 9.75 -6.43 -3.69
N LYS A 172 10.71 -6.74 -4.58
CA LYS A 172 11.58 -5.74 -5.20
C LYS A 172 10.82 -4.89 -6.24
N THR A 173 9.99 -5.56 -7.04
CA THR A 173 9.22 -4.91 -8.13
C THR A 173 8.15 -3.95 -7.59
N TYR A 174 7.48 -4.34 -6.50
CA TYR A 174 6.38 -3.58 -5.91
C TYR A 174 6.81 -2.71 -4.72
N ASN A 175 8.11 -2.49 -4.54
CA ASN A 175 8.66 -1.62 -3.49
C ASN A 175 8.23 -2.02 -2.05
N TYR A 176 8.12 -3.34 -1.77
CA TYR A 176 7.88 -3.81 -0.40
C TYR A 176 9.10 -3.61 0.49
N ASP A 177 10.29 -3.53 -0.09
CA ASP A 177 11.53 -3.15 0.59
C ASP A 177 11.47 -1.72 1.14
N SER A 178 11.03 -0.74 0.35
CA SER A 178 10.83 0.62 0.84
C SER A 178 9.66 0.72 1.81
N GLN A 179 8.58 -0.03 1.59
CA GLN A 179 7.48 -0.14 2.55
C GLN A 179 8.00 -0.64 3.90
N ALA A 180 8.80 -1.70 3.91
CA ALA A 180 9.37 -2.24 5.13
C ALA A 180 10.27 -1.24 5.86
N TYR A 181 11.12 -0.50 5.13
CA TYR A 181 11.95 0.54 5.72
C TYR A 181 11.11 1.65 6.36
N ILE A 182 10.15 2.21 5.61
CA ILE A 182 9.28 3.32 6.05
C ILE A 182 8.52 2.91 7.33
N TYR A 183 7.85 1.77 7.28
CA TYR A 183 7.00 1.32 8.38
C TYR A 183 7.82 0.91 9.61
N SER A 184 8.91 0.15 9.43
CA SER A 184 9.76 -0.23 10.55
C SER A 184 10.37 1.00 11.23
N THR A 185 10.78 2.00 10.47
CA THR A 185 11.36 3.24 11.00
C THR A 185 10.32 4.05 11.77
N MET A 186 9.12 4.24 11.20
CA MET A 186 8.08 5.06 11.82
C MET A 186 7.49 4.43 13.07
N PHE A 187 7.28 3.11 13.07
CA PHE A 187 6.72 2.40 14.22
C PHE A 187 7.78 1.91 15.21
N GLN A 188 9.07 2.01 14.88
CA GLN A 188 10.19 1.49 15.65
C GLN A 188 10.03 -0.01 16.00
N LYS A 189 9.49 -0.76 15.03
CA LYS A 189 9.21 -2.19 15.13
C LYS A 189 9.56 -2.88 13.81
N PRO A 190 10.08 -4.11 13.83
CA PRO A 190 10.30 -4.85 12.59
C PRO A 190 9.00 -5.11 11.84
N MET A 191 9.05 -5.00 10.51
CA MET A 191 7.90 -5.27 9.65
C MET A 191 7.92 -6.68 9.10
N ARG A 192 6.74 -7.31 9.03
CA ARG A 192 6.47 -8.62 8.46
C ARG A 192 5.37 -8.58 7.43
N PHE A 193 5.48 -9.44 6.43
CA PHE A 193 4.43 -9.63 5.43
C PHE A 193 3.70 -10.94 5.70
N LEU A 194 2.38 -10.85 5.93
CA LEU A 194 1.46 -11.99 5.95
C LEU A 194 0.89 -12.16 4.55
N VAL A 195 1.29 -13.21 3.86
CA VAL A 195 1.03 -13.38 2.44
C VAL A 195 0.16 -14.61 2.19
N ILE A 196 -0.89 -14.46 1.40
CA ILE A 196 -1.74 -15.59 0.98
C ILE A 196 -1.65 -15.76 -0.53
N GLU A 197 -1.34 -16.97 -0.97
CA GLU A 197 -1.32 -17.31 -2.38
C GLU A 197 -2.74 -17.54 -2.89
N LYS A 198 -3.12 -16.79 -3.93
CA LYS A 198 -4.42 -16.94 -4.58
C LYS A 198 -4.52 -18.30 -5.26
N GLY A 199 -5.68 -18.92 -5.18
CA GLY A 199 -5.96 -20.22 -5.81
C GLY A 199 -5.57 -21.41 -4.96
N THR A 200 -4.42 -21.40 -4.26
CA THR A 200 -4.02 -22.51 -3.37
C THR A 200 -4.40 -22.27 -1.90
N GLY A 201 -4.51 -21.00 -1.49
CA GLY A 201 -4.70 -20.64 -0.09
C GLY A 201 -3.46 -20.88 0.79
N CYS A 202 -2.31 -21.17 0.19
CA CYS A 202 -1.07 -21.31 0.96
C CYS A 202 -0.68 -19.98 1.61
N VAL A 203 -0.20 -20.05 2.85
CA VAL A 203 0.17 -18.86 3.65
C VAL A 203 1.68 -18.82 3.84
N GLY A 204 2.25 -17.63 3.69
CA GLY A 204 3.64 -17.32 4.00
C GLY A 204 3.74 -16.19 5.01
N LEU A 205 4.71 -16.29 5.92
CA LEU A 205 5.14 -15.22 6.80
C LEU A 205 6.57 -14.86 6.40
N PHE A 206 6.79 -13.61 6.01
CA PHE A 206 8.08 -13.14 5.54
C PHE A 206 8.61 -12.03 6.43
N ASP A 207 9.79 -12.24 6.99
CA ASP A 207 10.56 -11.20 7.67
C ASP A 207 11.28 -10.32 6.64
N THR A 208 11.52 -9.08 7.01
CA THR A 208 12.36 -8.17 6.22
C THR A 208 13.83 -8.42 6.54
N SER A 209 14.63 -8.79 5.54
CA SER A 209 16.08 -8.92 5.72
C SER A 209 16.77 -7.55 5.78
N ASP A 210 17.96 -7.49 6.38
CA ASP A 210 18.78 -6.28 6.41
C ASP A 210 19.07 -5.73 5.01
N GLU A 211 19.28 -6.62 4.03
CA GLU A 211 19.47 -6.22 2.63
C GLU A 211 18.22 -5.56 2.03
N ALA A 212 17.03 -6.08 2.35
CA ALA A 212 15.77 -5.48 1.88
C ALA A 212 15.55 -4.12 2.56
N TYR A 213 15.80 -4.03 3.86
CA TYR A 213 15.71 -2.80 4.62
C TYR A 213 16.64 -1.71 4.07
N ASN A 214 17.91 -2.05 3.82
CA ASN A 214 18.90 -1.11 3.27
C ASN A 214 18.53 -0.65 1.85
N ARG A 215 18.05 -1.56 0.98
CA ARG A 215 17.53 -1.15 -0.33
C ARG A 215 16.32 -0.22 -0.21
N GLY A 216 15.45 -0.46 0.76
CA GLY A 216 14.31 0.41 1.05
C GLY A 216 14.75 1.82 1.44
N TYR A 217 15.74 1.91 2.32
CA TYR A 217 16.37 3.18 2.70
C TYR A 217 16.92 3.94 1.49
N GLU A 218 17.72 3.26 0.64
CA GLU A 218 18.29 3.86 -0.56
C GLU A 218 17.20 4.40 -1.51
N LYS A 219 16.10 3.65 -1.70
CA LYS A 219 14.96 4.09 -2.51
C LYS A 219 14.29 5.34 -1.94
N VAL A 220 14.12 5.42 -0.62
CA VAL A 220 13.57 6.60 0.05
C VAL A 220 14.46 7.81 -0.19
N LEU A 221 15.77 7.70 0.02
CA LEU A 221 16.69 8.80 -0.23
C LEU A 221 16.65 9.28 -1.69
N GLN A 222 16.67 8.36 -2.66
CA GLN A 222 16.56 8.70 -4.08
C GLN A 222 15.24 9.43 -4.41
N ALA A 223 14.13 8.95 -3.86
CA ALA A 223 12.84 9.59 -4.04
C ALA A 223 12.80 11.01 -3.45
N GLU A 224 13.36 11.21 -2.27
CA GLU A 224 13.48 12.53 -1.64
C GLU A 224 14.36 13.50 -2.44
N GLU A 225 15.45 13.01 -3.02
CA GLU A 225 16.30 13.84 -3.89
C GLU A 225 15.55 14.35 -5.13
N ILE A 226 14.78 13.45 -5.78
CA ILE A 226 13.94 13.81 -6.93
C ILE A 226 12.85 14.79 -6.50
N TYR A 227 12.16 14.50 -5.39
CA TYR A 227 11.12 15.37 -4.85
C TYR A 227 11.66 16.77 -4.52
N LYS A 228 12.78 16.86 -3.81
CA LYS A 228 13.44 18.15 -3.49
C LYS A 228 13.78 18.95 -4.75
N LYS A 229 14.36 18.26 -5.71
CA LYS A 229 14.87 18.91 -6.94
C LYS A 229 13.74 19.50 -7.78
N TYR A 230 12.68 18.75 -8.00
CA TYR A 230 11.66 19.10 -8.98
C TYR A 230 10.35 19.65 -8.37
N PHE A 231 10.03 19.32 -7.14
CA PHE A 231 8.74 19.65 -6.55
C PHE A 231 8.85 20.59 -5.33
N LEU A 232 9.78 20.34 -4.42
CA LEU A 232 9.89 21.14 -3.20
C LEU A 232 10.56 22.49 -3.44
N TYR A 233 11.67 22.50 -4.17
CA TYR A 233 12.45 23.72 -4.42
C TYR A 233 12.24 24.29 -5.81
N ASN A 234 11.54 23.61 -6.68
CA ASN A 234 11.31 23.98 -8.08
C ASN A 234 12.60 24.47 -8.80
N LYS A 235 13.74 23.82 -8.49
CA LYS A 235 15.05 24.20 -9.03
C LYS A 235 15.17 23.90 -10.51
N ASP A 236 14.52 22.82 -10.94
CA ASP A 236 14.52 22.36 -12.32
C ASP A 236 13.09 22.11 -12.79
N ASN A 237 12.84 22.30 -14.09
CA ASN A 237 11.56 21.92 -14.67
C ASN A 237 11.50 20.40 -14.81
N ILE A 238 10.44 19.79 -14.27
CA ILE A 238 10.22 18.34 -14.33
C ILE A 238 10.14 17.80 -15.76
N GLU A 239 9.73 18.61 -16.74
CA GLU A 239 9.71 18.24 -18.16
C GLU A 239 11.11 17.90 -18.70
N ASN A 240 12.15 18.44 -18.07
CA ASN A 240 13.55 18.18 -18.42
C ASN A 240 14.14 16.98 -17.65
N TYR A 241 13.30 16.22 -16.92
CA TYR A 241 13.79 15.06 -16.22
C TYR A 241 14.41 14.03 -17.19
N CYS A 242 15.61 13.61 -16.89
CA CYS A 242 16.31 12.54 -17.60
C CYS A 242 16.83 11.52 -16.60
N LYS A 243 16.45 10.26 -16.80
CA LYS A 243 16.97 9.15 -15.99
C LYS A 243 18.32 8.69 -16.57
N TYR A 244 19.35 8.77 -15.76
CA TYR A 244 20.66 8.24 -16.10
C TYR A 244 20.82 6.84 -15.51
N GLY A 245 21.46 5.92 -16.25
CA GLY A 245 21.73 4.56 -15.80
C GLY A 245 22.72 3.86 -16.76
N GLU A 246 23.33 2.81 -16.25
CA GLU A 246 24.13 1.86 -17.05
C GLU A 246 23.28 0.64 -17.40
N ILE A 247 23.52 0.04 -18.57
CA ILE A 247 22.85 -1.17 -19.06
C ILE A 247 23.81 -2.36 -19.06
#